data_e88c42bab5d1a50382a6f92599a06e26
#
_entry.id   e88c42bab5d1a50382a6f92599a06e26
#
_cell.length_a   1.000
_cell.length_b   1.000
_cell.length_c   1.000
_cell.angle_alpha   90.00
_cell.angle_beta   90.00
_cell.angle_gamma   90.00
#
_symmetry.space_group_name_H-M   'P 1'
#
loop_
_entity.id
_entity.type
_entity.pdbx_description
1 polymer ?
#
loop_
_entity_poly.entity_id
_entity_poly.type
_entity_poly.pdbx_seq_one_letter_code
_entity_poly.pdbx_strand_id
1 'polypeptide(L)'
;MLQELLETVNAYLARDPAAKNPIEVLLLYPGVKAVCYHRGAHWCYEHKLMFLARMISQMGRHRTGIEIHPGAKIGKRLVIDHGMGIVIGETAEIGDDCLIYHGVTLGGTGKDSGKRHPTIGNNVLIGTGAKVLGPFKVGDNSRIAANSVVLSEIPPDSTAVGIPARVVRRRGQKVDFATEVDQVSISDPVAEELAAIRRALCDINTRLQSMGK
;
A
#
# COMPACT_ATOMS: atom_id res chain seq x y z
N MET A 1 2.94 5.63 -23.30
CA MET A 1 1.79 4.75 -23.00
C MET A 1 2.08 3.29 -23.29
N LEU A 2 2.41 2.86 -24.53
CA LEU A 2 2.72 1.43 -24.79
C LEU A 2 3.94 0.92 -24.01
N GLN A 3 5.02 1.69 -23.98
CA GLN A 3 6.23 1.34 -23.24
C GLN A 3 5.95 1.21 -21.72
N GLU A 4 5.21 2.14 -21.13
CA GLU A 4 4.80 2.06 -19.71
C GLU A 4 3.94 0.84 -19.40
N LEU A 5 3.07 0.45 -20.33
CA LEU A 5 2.26 -0.76 -20.20
C LEU A 5 3.15 -2.01 -20.20
N LEU A 6 4.14 -2.09 -21.09
CA LEU A 6 5.11 -3.19 -21.14
C LEU A 6 5.97 -3.22 -19.85
N GLU A 7 6.43 -2.07 -19.36
CA GLU A 7 7.14 -1.97 -18.09
C GLU A 7 6.28 -2.48 -16.93
N THR A 8 4.98 -2.15 -16.94
CA THR A 8 4.04 -2.64 -15.91
C THR A 8 3.86 -4.15 -16.00
N VAL A 9 3.65 -4.71 -17.19
CA VAL A 9 3.55 -6.18 -17.40
C VAL A 9 4.81 -6.89 -16.90
N ASN A 10 5.99 -6.36 -17.21
CA ASN A 10 7.26 -6.91 -16.73
C ASN A 10 7.39 -6.83 -15.20
N ALA A 11 6.86 -5.77 -14.57
CA ALA A 11 6.82 -5.67 -13.11
C ALA A 11 5.94 -6.75 -12.47
N TYR A 12 4.83 -7.14 -13.09
CA TYR A 12 4.02 -8.28 -12.63
C TYR A 12 4.77 -9.60 -12.76
N LEU A 13 5.39 -9.86 -13.93
CA LEU A 13 6.17 -11.08 -14.16
C LEU A 13 7.33 -11.24 -13.15
N ALA A 14 7.90 -10.12 -12.70
CA ALA A 14 8.99 -10.12 -11.73
C ALA A 14 8.55 -10.30 -10.27
N ARG A 15 7.29 -9.98 -9.94
CA ARG A 15 6.81 -9.89 -8.55
C ARG A 15 5.76 -10.92 -8.17
N ASP A 16 4.97 -11.37 -9.15
CA ASP A 16 3.94 -12.38 -8.93
C ASP A 16 4.44 -13.74 -9.43
N PRO A 17 4.71 -14.71 -8.53
CA PRO A 17 5.14 -16.04 -8.92
C PRO A 17 4.13 -16.81 -9.81
N ALA A 18 2.85 -16.40 -9.78
CA ALA A 18 1.81 -16.99 -10.63
C ALA A 18 1.83 -16.41 -12.06
N ALA A 19 2.40 -15.24 -12.27
CA ALA A 19 2.48 -14.57 -13.57
C ALA A 19 3.56 -15.22 -14.44
N LYS A 20 3.16 -16.05 -15.40
CA LYS A 20 4.08 -16.78 -16.30
C LYS A 20 4.06 -16.30 -17.74
N ASN A 21 3.00 -15.63 -18.15
CA ASN A 21 2.79 -15.25 -19.55
C ASN A 21 2.43 -13.75 -19.64
N PRO A 22 3.21 -12.94 -20.37
CA PRO A 22 2.92 -11.51 -20.50
C PRO A 22 1.57 -11.20 -21.15
N ILE A 23 1.08 -12.05 -22.05
CA ILE A 23 -0.25 -11.90 -22.68
C ILE A 23 -1.34 -12.14 -21.64
N GLU A 24 -1.19 -13.15 -20.82
CA GLU A 24 -2.09 -13.43 -19.69
C GLU A 24 -2.17 -12.26 -18.73
N VAL A 25 -1.01 -11.73 -18.29
CA VAL A 25 -0.93 -10.56 -17.42
C VAL A 25 -1.65 -9.37 -18.04
N LEU A 26 -1.37 -9.08 -19.31
CA LEU A 26 -1.98 -7.97 -20.03
C LEU A 26 -3.50 -8.08 -20.12
N LEU A 27 -4.01 -9.27 -20.43
CA LEU A 27 -5.43 -9.46 -20.75
C LEU A 27 -6.28 -9.86 -19.56
N LEU A 28 -5.73 -10.54 -18.53
CA LEU A 28 -6.54 -11.12 -17.47
C LEU A 28 -6.33 -10.46 -16.12
N TYR A 29 -5.16 -9.87 -15.84
CA TYR A 29 -4.89 -9.28 -14.54
C TYR A 29 -5.70 -8.00 -14.29
N PRO A 30 -6.51 -7.97 -13.22
CA PRO A 30 -7.41 -6.84 -12.96
C PRO A 30 -6.65 -5.55 -12.66
N GLY A 31 -5.49 -5.63 -12.02
CA GLY A 31 -4.67 -4.47 -11.70
C GLY A 31 -4.14 -3.75 -12.95
N VAL A 32 -3.68 -4.48 -13.97
CA VAL A 32 -3.27 -3.89 -15.24
C VAL A 32 -4.43 -3.16 -15.90
N LYS A 33 -5.62 -3.80 -15.96
CA LYS A 33 -6.83 -3.19 -16.50
C LYS A 33 -7.22 -1.93 -15.73
N ALA A 34 -7.17 -1.96 -14.40
CA ALA A 34 -7.52 -0.82 -13.56
C ALA A 34 -6.61 0.39 -13.82
N VAL A 35 -5.29 0.17 -13.96
CA VAL A 35 -4.33 1.22 -14.32
C VAL A 35 -4.62 1.77 -15.72
N CYS A 36 -4.96 0.92 -16.70
CA CYS A 36 -5.35 1.38 -18.04
C CYS A 36 -6.61 2.27 -18.01
N TYR A 37 -7.67 1.86 -17.30
CA TYR A 37 -8.85 2.69 -17.10
C TYR A 37 -8.52 4.00 -16.42
N HIS A 38 -7.68 3.95 -15.37
CA HIS A 38 -7.26 5.14 -14.68
C HIS A 38 -6.50 6.13 -15.58
N ARG A 39 -5.55 5.66 -16.40
CA ARG A 39 -4.81 6.56 -17.33
C ARG A 39 -5.77 7.33 -18.25
N GLY A 40 -6.78 6.66 -18.82
CA GLY A 40 -7.81 7.31 -19.63
C GLY A 40 -8.69 8.27 -18.83
N ALA A 41 -9.12 7.87 -17.62
CA ALA A 41 -9.92 8.71 -16.75
C ALA A 41 -9.14 9.95 -16.27
N HIS A 42 -7.85 9.79 -15.93
CA HIS A 42 -6.97 10.87 -15.50
C HIS A 42 -6.74 11.88 -16.61
N TRP A 43 -6.49 11.42 -17.83
CA TRP A 43 -6.38 12.31 -18.99
C TRP A 43 -7.64 13.17 -19.17
N CYS A 44 -8.84 12.56 -19.10
CA CYS A 44 -10.10 13.30 -19.15
C CYS A 44 -10.23 14.31 -18.00
N TYR A 45 -9.79 13.93 -16.79
CA TYR A 45 -9.81 14.79 -15.60
C TYR A 45 -8.93 16.03 -15.78
N GLU A 46 -7.70 15.85 -16.28
CA GLU A 46 -6.78 16.97 -16.57
C GLU A 46 -7.34 17.92 -17.65
N HIS A 47 -8.09 17.38 -18.61
CA HIS A 47 -8.76 18.18 -19.65
C HIS A 47 -10.13 18.72 -19.22
N LYS A 48 -10.46 18.68 -17.91
CA LYS A 48 -11.72 19.19 -17.34
C LYS A 48 -12.99 18.49 -17.83
N LEU A 49 -12.89 17.32 -18.43
CA LEU A 49 -13.99 16.46 -18.84
C LEU A 49 -14.47 15.60 -17.65
N MET A 50 -14.93 16.25 -16.58
CA MET A 50 -15.17 15.63 -15.27
C MET A 50 -16.17 14.47 -15.31
N PHE A 51 -17.27 14.63 -16.04
CA PHE A 51 -18.28 13.58 -16.17
C PHE A 51 -17.70 12.33 -16.87
N LEU A 52 -16.98 12.53 -17.99
CA LEU A 52 -16.36 11.44 -18.74
C LEU A 52 -15.26 10.75 -17.91
N ALA A 53 -14.44 11.52 -17.23
CA ALA A 53 -13.42 11.00 -16.30
C ALA A 53 -14.06 10.08 -15.24
N ARG A 54 -15.16 10.53 -14.61
CA ARG A 54 -15.86 9.76 -13.60
C ARG A 54 -16.52 8.50 -14.19
N MET A 55 -17.11 8.62 -15.37
CA MET A 55 -17.71 7.48 -16.08
C MET A 55 -16.67 6.38 -16.35
N ILE A 56 -15.51 6.74 -16.91
CA ILE A 56 -14.42 5.78 -17.19
C ILE A 56 -13.91 5.15 -15.89
N SER A 57 -13.73 5.93 -14.83
CA SER A 57 -13.32 5.42 -13.51
C SER A 57 -14.33 4.40 -12.95
N GLN A 58 -15.64 4.68 -13.03
CA GLN A 58 -16.67 3.74 -12.57
C GLN A 58 -16.76 2.48 -13.44
N MET A 59 -16.52 2.59 -14.75
CA MET A 59 -16.39 1.41 -15.62
C MET A 59 -15.20 0.54 -15.20
N GLY A 60 -14.06 1.14 -14.88
CA GLY A 60 -12.90 0.43 -14.34
C GLY A 60 -13.22 -0.29 -13.04
N ARG A 61 -13.82 0.40 -12.07
CA ARG A 61 -14.28 -0.19 -10.81
C ARG A 61 -15.21 -1.38 -11.03
N HIS A 62 -16.22 -1.22 -11.87
CA HIS A 62 -17.20 -2.29 -12.14
C HIS A 62 -16.55 -3.54 -12.75
N ARG A 63 -15.54 -3.36 -13.63
CA ARG A 63 -14.86 -4.48 -14.31
C ARG A 63 -13.73 -5.13 -13.53
N THR A 64 -13.16 -4.43 -12.57
CA THR A 64 -11.94 -4.88 -11.88
C THR A 64 -12.11 -5.04 -10.36
N GLY A 65 -13.18 -4.45 -9.78
CA GLY A 65 -13.34 -4.36 -8.34
C GLY A 65 -12.38 -3.37 -7.66
N ILE A 66 -11.62 -2.57 -8.46
CA ILE A 66 -10.63 -1.61 -8.01
C ILE A 66 -11.14 -0.21 -8.30
N GLU A 67 -11.30 0.60 -7.26
CA GLU A 67 -11.70 2.00 -7.39
C GLU A 67 -10.47 2.90 -7.38
N ILE A 68 -10.25 3.63 -8.48
CA ILE A 68 -9.22 4.68 -8.56
C ILE A 68 -9.90 5.96 -9.00
N HIS A 69 -9.83 7.01 -8.15
CA HIS A 69 -10.37 8.31 -8.51
C HIS A 69 -9.57 8.92 -9.67
N PRO A 70 -10.22 9.57 -10.65
CA PRO A 70 -9.53 10.15 -11.81
C PRO A 70 -8.45 11.17 -11.46
N GLY A 71 -8.62 11.90 -10.34
CA GLY A 71 -7.66 12.90 -9.87
C GLY A 71 -6.41 12.32 -9.19
N ALA A 72 -6.39 11.03 -8.86
CA ALA A 72 -5.22 10.39 -8.26
C ALA A 72 -4.02 10.42 -9.22
N LYS A 73 -2.81 10.59 -8.67
CA LYS A 73 -1.57 10.54 -9.44
C LYS A 73 -0.88 9.20 -9.18
N ILE A 74 -0.64 8.45 -10.24
CA ILE A 74 -0.04 7.12 -10.16
C ILE A 74 1.24 7.09 -10.99
N GLY A 75 2.34 6.72 -10.36
CA GLY A 75 3.64 6.52 -10.97
C GLY A 75 3.69 5.31 -11.92
N LYS A 76 4.89 4.88 -12.22
CA LYS A 76 5.17 3.77 -13.16
C LYS A 76 5.26 2.45 -12.39
N ARG A 77 5.01 1.35 -13.13
CA ARG A 77 5.21 -0.02 -12.65
C ARG A 77 4.47 -0.32 -11.33
N LEU A 78 3.29 0.31 -11.14
CA LEU A 78 2.40 -0.07 -10.05
C LEU A 78 1.88 -1.49 -10.29
N VAL A 79 2.12 -2.37 -9.32
CA VAL A 79 1.56 -3.71 -9.27
C VAL A 79 0.41 -3.74 -8.26
N ILE A 80 -0.75 -4.17 -8.71
CA ILE A 80 -1.92 -4.40 -7.86
C ILE A 80 -2.20 -5.90 -7.87
N ASP A 81 -1.92 -6.56 -6.76
CA ASP A 81 -2.12 -7.99 -6.62
C ASP A 81 -3.55 -8.29 -6.11
N HIS A 82 -4.26 -9.19 -6.80
CA HIS A 82 -5.68 -9.48 -6.68
C HIS A 82 -6.60 -8.26 -6.87
N GLY A 83 -6.42 -7.20 -6.13
CA GLY A 83 -7.00 -5.86 -6.30
C GLY A 83 -8.42 -5.66 -5.80
N MET A 84 -9.23 -6.69 -5.59
CA MET A 84 -10.62 -6.54 -5.16
C MET A 84 -10.74 -5.67 -3.90
N GLY A 85 -11.64 -4.67 -3.93
CA GLY A 85 -11.92 -3.80 -2.78
C GLY A 85 -10.85 -2.73 -2.51
N ILE A 86 -9.90 -2.51 -3.42
CA ILE A 86 -9.00 -1.35 -3.34
C ILE A 86 -9.78 -0.06 -3.59
N VAL A 87 -9.48 0.97 -2.80
CA VAL A 87 -9.98 2.33 -3.00
C VAL A 87 -8.82 3.32 -2.95
N ILE A 88 -8.58 4.03 -4.04
CA ILE A 88 -7.58 5.09 -4.15
C ILE A 88 -8.29 6.43 -4.36
N GLY A 89 -8.21 7.31 -3.36
CA GLY A 89 -8.93 8.58 -3.30
C GLY A 89 -8.36 9.67 -4.21
N GLU A 90 -9.11 10.75 -4.37
CA GLU A 90 -8.89 11.82 -5.34
C GLU A 90 -7.50 12.45 -5.33
N THR A 91 -7.00 12.80 -4.15
CA THR A 91 -5.72 13.49 -3.99
C THR A 91 -4.59 12.55 -3.57
N ALA A 92 -4.78 11.22 -3.72
CA ALA A 92 -3.73 10.26 -3.48
C ALA A 92 -2.63 10.37 -4.54
N GLU A 93 -1.39 10.21 -4.10
CA GLU A 93 -0.22 10.15 -4.96
C GLU A 93 0.52 8.85 -4.66
N ILE A 94 0.91 8.14 -5.71
CA ILE A 94 1.63 6.87 -5.61
C ILE A 94 2.87 6.99 -6.49
N GLY A 95 4.03 6.74 -5.91
CA GLY A 95 5.31 6.73 -6.61
C GLY A 95 5.49 5.52 -7.53
N ASP A 96 6.69 5.36 -8.01
CA ASP A 96 7.09 4.26 -8.89
C ASP A 96 7.33 2.96 -8.11
N ASP A 97 7.20 1.83 -8.80
CA ASP A 97 7.55 0.51 -8.27
C ASP A 97 6.79 0.09 -7.00
N CYS A 98 5.60 0.58 -6.80
CA CYS A 98 4.76 0.19 -5.67
C CYS A 98 4.05 -1.15 -5.90
N LEU A 99 3.80 -1.87 -4.79
CA LEU A 99 3.00 -3.08 -4.75
C LEU A 99 1.84 -2.91 -3.76
N ILE A 100 0.61 -3.08 -4.22
CA ILE A 100 -0.60 -2.89 -3.41
C ILE A 100 -1.46 -4.15 -3.51
N TYR A 101 -1.82 -4.70 -2.35
CA TYR A 101 -2.70 -5.86 -2.26
C TYR A 101 -4.17 -5.47 -2.14
N HIS A 102 -5.05 -6.46 -2.33
CA HIS A 102 -6.50 -6.29 -2.25
C HIS A 102 -6.95 -5.67 -0.92
N GLY A 103 -8.12 -5.01 -0.94
CA GLY A 103 -8.75 -4.42 0.24
C GLY A 103 -8.05 -3.18 0.80
N VAL A 104 -6.97 -2.70 0.18
CA VAL A 104 -6.26 -1.49 0.60
C VAL A 104 -7.10 -0.24 0.36
N THR A 105 -7.06 0.70 1.32
CA THR A 105 -7.67 2.02 1.17
C THR A 105 -6.62 3.12 1.32
N LEU A 106 -6.46 3.94 0.31
CA LEU A 106 -5.74 5.21 0.38
C LEU A 106 -6.79 6.32 0.51
N GLY A 107 -7.18 6.62 1.76
CA GLY A 107 -8.34 7.43 2.10
C GLY A 107 -7.98 8.76 2.76
N GLY A 108 -8.97 9.65 2.84
CA GLY A 108 -8.92 10.86 3.66
C GLY A 108 -9.55 10.64 5.03
N THR A 109 -9.31 11.58 5.96
CA THR A 109 -9.94 11.58 7.30
C THR A 109 -11.35 12.19 7.31
N GLY A 110 -11.82 12.73 6.18
CA GLY A 110 -13.11 13.39 6.06
C GLY A 110 -13.16 14.81 6.61
N LYS A 111 -12.07 15.34 7.15
CA LYS A 111 -11.99 16.67 7.78
C LYS A 111 -11.40 17.76 6.90
N ASP A 112 -10.59 17.37 5.91
CA ASP A 112 -9.80 18.31 5.12
C ASP A 112 -10.39 18.51 3.73
N SER A 113 -10.35 19.76 3.24
CA SER A 113 -10.56 20.14 1.85
C SER A 113 -9.19 20.23 1.14
N GLY A 114 -9.10 19.85 -0.12
CA GLY A 114 -7.85 19.86 -0.88
C GLY A 114 -7.06 18.55 -0.72
N LYS A 115 -5.76 18.60 -0.42
CA LYS A 115 -4.92 17.41 -0.19
C LYS A 115 -5.36 16.72 1.10
N ARG A 116 -6.06 15.59 0.96
CA ARG A 116 -6.63 14.83 2.08
C ARG A 116 -6.31 13.33 2.04
N HIS A 117 -5.69 12.86 0.96
CA HIS A 117 -5.27 11.47 0.78
C HIS A 117 -3.75 11.36 0.84
N PRO A 118 -3.22 10.18 1.17
CA PRO A 118 -1.79 10.00 1.39
C PRO A 118 -0.95 10.18 0.12
N THR A 119 0.33 10.47 0.35
CA THR A 119 1.39 10.39 -0.65
C THR A 119 2.25 9.17 -0.35
N ILE A 120 2.22 8.21 -1.23
CA ILE A 120 3.01 6.98 -1.16
C ILE A 120 4.29 7.19 -1.99
N GLY A 121 5.43 6.98 -1.37
CA GLY A 121 6.74 7.08 -2.02
C GLY A 121 6.99 5.98 -3.05
N ASN A 122 8.23 5.88 -3.49
CA ASN A 122 8.65 4.84 -4.43
C ASN A 122 8.93 3.53 -3.71
N ASN A 123 8.73 2.41 -4.42
CA ASN A 123 9.09 1.10 -3.93
C ASN A 123 8.42 0.75 -2.59
N VAL A 124 7.17 1.15 -2.41
CA VAL A 124 6.38 0.89 -1.20
C VAL A 124 5.50 -0.34 -1.40
N LEU A 125 5.49 -1.22 -0.38
CA LEU A 125 4.57 -2.35 -0.30
C LEU A 125 3.46 -2.03 0.68
N ILE A 126 2.20 -2.21 0.24
CA ILE A 126 1.02 -2.06 1.10
C ILE A 126 0.28 -3.38 1.15
N GLY A 127 0.35 -4.03 2.31
CA GLY A 127 -0.21 -5.35 2.56
C GLY A 127 -1.74 -5.39 2.51
N THR A 128 -2.25 -6.59 2.38
CA THR A 128 -3.69 -6.88 2.27
C THR A 128 -4.51 -6.16 3.34
N GLY A 129 -5.59 -5.50 2.90
CA GLY A 129 -6.54 -4.88 3.82
C GLY A 129 -6.06 -3.65 4.56
N ALA A 130 -4.82 -3.20 4.36
CA ALA A 130 -4.29 -2.03 5.06
C ALA A 130 -5.05 -0.74 4.70
N LYS A 131 -5.17 0.16 5.67
CA LYS A 131 -5.82 1.47 5.53
C LYS A 131 -4.79 2.57 5.80
N VAL A 132 -4.56 3.44 4.83
CA VAL A 132 -3.70 4.62 4.98
C VAL A 132 -4.59 5.84 4.86
N LEU A 133 -4.81 6.55 5.97
CA LEU A 133 -5.88 7.54 6.11
C LEU A 133 -5.33 8.91 6.55
N GLY A 134 -5.23 9.83 5.62
CA GLY A 134 -4.78 11.21 5.88
C GLY A 134 -3.78 11.73 4.86
N PRO A 135 -3.50 13.05 4.87
CA PRO A 135 -2.67 13.72 3.87
C PRO A 135 -1.16 13.66 4.20
N PHE A 136 -0.69 12.58 4.79
CA PHE A 136 0.71 12.41 5.16
C PHE A 136 1.46 11.54 4.15
N LYS A 137 2.78 11.46 4.33
CA LYS A 137 3.67 10.67 3.47
C LYS A 137 4.00 9.32 4.08
N VAL A 138 4.00 8.29 3.23
CA VAL A 138 4.68 7.01 3.44
C VAL A 138 5.97 7.06 2.64
N GLY A 139 7.11 7.04 3.33
CA GLY A 139 8.43 7.20 2.72
C GLY A 139 8.82 6.03 1.81
N ASP A 140 9.81 6.28 0.95
CA ASP A 140 10.29 5.31 -0.02
C ASP A 140 10.79 4.02 0.66
N ASN A 141 10.72 2.89 -0.05
CA ASN A 141 11.15 1.57 0.39
C ASN A 141 10.44 1.07 1.67
N SER A 142 9.30 1.65 2.05
CA SER A 142 8.59 1.27 3.26
C SER A 142 7.61 0.13 3.01
N ARG A 143 7.27 -0.58 4.08
CA ARG A 143 6.31 -1.67 4.09
C ARG A 143 5.22 -1.42 5.11
N ILE A 144 3.98 -1.52 4.67
CA ILE A 144 2.81 -1.48 5.54
C ILE A 144 2.27 -2.91 5.63
N ALA A 145 2.21 -3.43 6.84
CA ALA A 145 1.74 -4.80 7.08
C ALA A 145 0.26 -4.96 6.74
N ALA A 146 -0.14 -6.21 6.50
CA ALA A 146 -1.54 -6.55 6.26
C ALA A 146 -2.42 -6.07 7.43
N ASN A 147 -3.63 -5.59 7.11
CA ASN A 147 -4.63 -5.07 8.05
C ASN A 147 -4.17 -3.92 8.97
N SER A 148 -3.05 -3.29 8.67
CA SER A 148 -2.60 -2.13 9.45
C SER A 148 -3.42 -0.88 9.14
N VAL A 149 -3.60 -0.02 10.15
CA VAL A 149 -4.27 1.28 10.01
C VAL A 149 -3.27 2.40 10.27
N VAL A 150 -2.78 3.00 9.19
CA VAL A 150 -1.77 4.08 9.23
C VAL A 150 -2.50 5.41 9.33
N LEU A 151 -2.21 6.16 10.38
CA LEU A 151 -2.82 7.46 10.70
C LEU A 151 -1.80 8.60 10.81
N SER A 152 -0.52 8.31 10.59
CA SER A 152 0.58 9.28 10.69
C SER A 152 1.68 8.94 9.69
N GLU A 153 2.60 9.88 9.49
CA GLU A 153 3.72 9.73 8.57
C GLU A 153 4.60 8.51 8.90
N ILE A 154 5.01 7.80 7.84
CA ILE A 154 5.95 6.68 7.93
C ILE A 154 7.28 7.10 7.29
N PRO A 155 8.38 7.08 8.02
CA PRO A 155 9.70 7.38 7.48
C PRO A 155 10.11 6.40 6.36
N PRO A 156 11.03 6.79 5.47
CA PRO A 156 11.55 5.85 4.47
C PRO A 156 12.27 4.66 5.13
N ASP A 157 12.39 3.57 4.36
CA ASP A 157 13.06 2.33 4.75
C ASP A 157 12.48 1.71 6.04
N SER A 158 11.17 1.86 6.26
CA SER A 158 10.50 1.48 7.50
C SER A 158 9.44 0.39 7.27
N THR A 159 9.24 -0.45 8.28
CA THR A 159 8.10 -1.38 8.34
C THR A 159 7.13 -0.90 9.43
N ALA A 160 5.86 -0.71 9.06
CA ALA A 160 4.79 -0.28 9.97
C ALA A 160 3.73 -1.36 10.11
N VAL A 161 3.30 -1.63 11.36
CA VAL A 161 2.40 -2.74 11.72
C VAL A 161 1.41 -2.28 12.77
N GLY A 162 0.18 -2.80 12.73
CA GLY A 162 -0.81 -2.70 13.81
C GLY A 162 -1.92 -1.66 13.58
N ILE A 163 -2.78 -1.50 14.59
CA ILE A 163 -3.95 -0.62 14.60
C ILE A 163 -3.97 0.14 15.93
N PRO A 164 -3.55 1.42 15.96
CA PRO A 164 -2.89 2.17 14.90
C PRO A 164 -1.50 1.65 14.58
N ALA A 165 -1.06 1.80 13.31
CA ALA A 165 0.23 1.30 12.86
C ALA A 165 1.40 2.05 13.50
N ARG A 166 2.41 1.29 13.96
CA ARG A 166 3.66 1.80 14.50
C ARG A 166 4.84 1.28 13.70
N VAL A 167 5.90 2.07 13.57
CA VAL A 167 7.14 1.64 12.92
C VAL A 167 7.85 0.64 13.82
N VAL A 168 8.00 -0.61 13.37
CA VAL A 168 8.64 -1.70 14.11
C VAL A 168 10.05 -2.00 13.62
N ARG A 169 10.39 -1.62 12.38
CA ARG A 169 11.74 -1.74 11.81
C ARG A 169 12.06 -0.54 10.96
N ARG A 170 13.35 -0.17 10.94
CA ARG A 170 13.92 0.80 10.03
C ARG A 170 15.14 0.15 9.38
N ARG A 171 15.12 0.00 8.05
CA ARG A 171 16.23 -0.61 7.29
C ARG A 171 16.92 0.48 6.48
N GLY A 172 18.24 0.62 6.66
CA GLY A 172 19.08 1.49 5.83
C GLY A 172 19.52 0.86 4.50
N GLN A 173 19.03 -0.35 4.14
CA GLN A 173 19.37 -1.04 2.90
C GLN A 173 18.20 -0.98 1.93
N LYS A 174 18.53 -0.90 0.65
CA LYS A 174 17.56 -0.91 -0.45
C LYS A 174 16.80 -2.25 -0.43
N VAL A 175 15.46 -2.17 -0.27
CA VAL A 175 14.61 -3.37 -0.31
C VAL A 175 14.43 -3.77 -1.76
N ASP A 176 14.86 -4.97 -2.11
CA ASP A 176 14.61 -5.56 -3.43
C ASP A 176 13.25 -6.27 -3.39
N PHE A 177 12.24 -5.67 -3.99
CA PHE A 177 10.88 -6.21 -3.98
C PHE A 177 10.70 -7.52 -4.77
N ALA A 178 11.62 -7.81 -5.67
CA ALA A 178 11.51 -9.03 -6.48
C ALA A 178 11.68 -10.32 -5.65
N THR A 179 12.32 -10.22 -4.48
CA THR A 179 12.68 -11.37 -3.65
C THR A 179 11.99 -11.45 -2.28
N GLU A 180 11.25 -10.42 -1.86
CA GLU A 180 10.71 -10.35 -0.50
C GLU A 180 9.20 -10.03 -0.44
N VAL A 181 8.36 -10.85 -1.06
CA VAL A 181 6.90 -10.82 -0.86
C VAL A 181 6.56 -11.60 0.44
N ASP A 182 7.16 -11.24 1.55
CA ASP A 182 6.86 -11.85 2.85
C ASP A 182 5.94 -10.93 3.67
N GLN A 183 4.66 -11.31 3.77
CA GLN A 183 3.67 -10.65 4.61
C GLN A 183 3.55 -11.31 6.00
N VAL A 184 4.28 -12.39 6.26
CA VAL A 184 4.10 -13.25 7.46
C VAL A 184 5.17 -12.97 8.51
N SER A 185 6.42 -12.68 8.12
CA SER A 185 7.55 -12.45 9.05
C SER A 185 7.60 -11.03 9.62
N ILE A 186 6.45 -10.41 9.88
CA ILE A 186 6.37 -9.08 10.49
C ILE A 186 6.10 -9.25 11.98
N SER A 187 7.01 -8.74 12.84
CA SER A 187 6.81 -8.79 14.28
C SER A 187 5.57 -7.98 14.69
N ASP A 188 4.73 -8.58 15.52
CA ASP A 188 3.56 -7.92 16.10
C ASP A 188 4.01 -6.97 17.24
N PRO A 189 3.77 -5.64 17.13
CA PRO A 189 4.16 -4.69 18.18
C PRO A 189 3.51 -4.98 19.53
N VAL A 190 2.28 -5.51 19.54
CA VAL A 190 1.57 -5.88 20.75
C VAL A 190 2.23 -7.10 21.42
N ALA A 191 2.63 -8.08 20.62
CA ALA A 191 3.36 -9.24 21.15
C ALA A 191 4.72 -8.85 21.75
N GLU A 192 5.44 -7.90 21.12
CA GLU A 192 6.72 -7.38 21.64
C GLU A 192 6.52 -6.60 22.95
N GLU A 193 5.52 -5.71 23.03
CA GLU A 193 5.17 -4.98 24.26
C GLU A 193 4.76 -5.94 25.38
N LEU A 194 3.93 -6.95 25.09
CA LEU A 194 3.54 -7.97 26.07
C LEU A 194 4.73 -8.79 26.56
N ALA A 195 5.67 -9.14 25.68
CA ALA A 195 6.88 -9.83 26.06
C ALA A 195 7.78 -8.95 26.96
N ALA A 196 7.86 -7.64 26.72
CA ALA A 196 8.58 -6.69 27.57
C ALA A 196 7.94 -6.57 28.97
N ILE A 197 6.60 -6.46 29.02
CA ILE A 197 5.84 -6.42 30.29
C ILE A 197 6.05 -7.72 31.09
N ARG A 198 5.98 -8.89 30.43
CA ARG A 198 6.24 -10.18 31.09
C ARG A 198 7.64 -10.26 31.67
N ARG A 199 8.68 -9.77 30.97
CA ARG A 199 10.06 -9.72 31.49
C ARG A 199 10.15 -8.81 32.73
N ALA A 200 9.56 -7.63 32.67
CA ALA A 200 9.56 -6.69 33.80
C ALA A 200 8.85 -7.26 35.05
N LEU A 201 7.71 -7.94 34.84
CA LEU A 201 6.98 -8.63 35.92
C LEU A 201 7.79 -9.78 36.52
N CYS A 202 8.52 -10.53 35.70
CA CYS A 202 9.40 -11.60 36.20
C CYS A 202 10.54 -11.05 37.05
N ASP A 203 11.17 -9.95 36.64
CA ASP A 203 12.21 -9.25 37.38
C ASP A 203 11.70 -8.71 38.72
N ILE A 204 10.53 -8.09 38.73
CA ILE A 204 9.89 -7.58 39.95
C ILE A 204 9.62 -8.74 40.94
N ASN A 205 9.05 -9.85 40.40
CA ASN A 205 8.75 -11.01 41.24
C ASN A 205 10.02 -11.65 41.85
N THR A 206 11.10 -11.72 41.07
CA THR A 206 12.40 -12.21 41.56
C THR A 206 12.97 -11.32 42.66
N ARG A 207 12.88 -9.97 42.51
CA ARG A 207 13.30 -9.03 43.53
C ARG A 207 12.48 -9.13 44.82
N LEU A 208 11.15 -9.26 44.71
CA LEU A 208 10.27 -9.44 45.86
C LEU A 208 10.59 -10.73 46.62
N GLN A 209 10.88 -11.83 45.94
CA GLN A 209 11.26 -13.10 46.57
C GLN A 209 12.63 -13.02 47.27
N SER A 210 13.53 -12.16 46.78
CA SER A 210 14.84 -11.94 47.42
C SER A 210 14.76 -11.04 48.64
N MET A 211 13.76 -10.16 48.74
CA MET A 211 13.54 -9.25 49.89
C MET A 211 12.72 -9.88 51.03
N GLY A 212 12.05 -11.02 50.77
CA GLY A 212 11.24 -11.74 51.75
C GLY A 212 12.00 -12.86 52.48
N LYS A 213 13.33 -12.95 52.30
CA LYS A 213 14.25 -13.80 53.04
C LYS A 213 15.16 -12.93 53.96
#